data_07594e547e345e8b7977120806f12126
#
_entry.id   07594e547e345e8b7977120806f12126
#
_cell.length_a   1.000
_cell.length_b   1.000
_cell.length_c   1.000
_cell.angle_alpha   90.00
_cell.angle_beta   90.00
_cell.angle_gamma   90.00
#
_symmetry.space_group_name_H-M   'P 1'
#
loop_
_entity.id
_entity.type
_entity.pdbx_description
1 polymer ?
#
loop_
_entity_poly.entity_id
_entity_poly.type
_entity_poly.pdbx_seq_one_letter_code
_entity_poly.pdbx_strand_id
1 'polypeptide(L)' 'MLEIKENNLIQFTNLVNECCDVIEHDLVEKFLTSSHSFFNNETPLEEFNQFGATKILRLLYFIDIQEA' A
#
# COMPACT_ATOMS: atom_id res chain seq x y z
N MET A 1 15.86 -3.49 5.78
CA MET A 1 14.41 -3.57 6.02
C MET A 1 13.87 -2.19 6.36
N LEU A 2 12.77 -1.81 5.74
CA LEU A 2 12.15 -0.52 6.05
C LEU A 2 11.43 -0.62 7.40
N GLU A 3 11.69 0.36 8.25
CA GLU A 3 11.01 0.43 9.54
C GLU A 3 9.84 1.40 9.45
N ILE A 4 8.71 0.99 10.01
CA ILE A 4 7.55 1.86 10.13
C ILE A 4 7.67 2.62 11.46
N LYS A 5 7.61 3.93 11.40
CA LYS A 5 7.69 4.75 12.60
C LYS A 5 6.53 4.40 13.52
N GLU A 6 6.81 4.42 14.83
CA GLU A 6 5.84 4.01 15.83
C GLU A 6 4.51 4.76 15.71
N ASN A 7 4.56 6.07 15.45
CA ASN A 7 3.35 6.87 15.29
C ASN A 7 2.58 6.60 14.00
N ASN A 8 3.17 5.79 13.09
CA ASN A 8 2.51 5.42 11.84
C ASN A 8 1.99 3.98 11.84
N LEU A 9 2.20 3.22 12.93
CA LEU A 9 1.81 1.81 12.97
C LEU A 9 0.31 1.60 12.79
N ILE A 10 -0.51 2.44 13.41
CA ILE A 10 -1.96 2.34 13.28
C ILE A 10 -2.37 2.60 11.84
N GLN A 11 -1.81 3.64 11.21
CA GLN A 11 -2.11 3.95 9.82
C GLN A 11 -1.65 2.83 8.89
N PHE A 12 -0.49 2.24 9.18
CA PHE A 12 0.02 1.13 8.38
C PHE A 12 -0.88 -0.09 8.52
N THR A 13 -1.33 -0.40 9.72
CA THR A 13 -2.26 -1.51 9.96
C THR A 13 -3.56 -1.29 9.17
N ASN A 14 -4.09 -0.08 9.18
CA ASN A 14 -5.29 0.25 8.41
C ASN A 14 -5.05 0.09 6.91
N LEU A 15 -3.88 0.49 6.44
CA LEU A 15 -3.51 0.32 5.03
C LEU A 15 -3.46 -1.16 4.64
N VAL A 16 -2.86 -2.00 5.48
CA VAL A 16 -2.79 -3.43 5.22
C VAL A 16 -4.20 -4.03 5.16
N ASN A 17 -5.08 -3.62 6.06
CA ASN A 17 -6.47 -4.09 6.05
C ASN A 17 -7.19 -3.69 4.76
N GLU A 18 -6.98 -2.47 4.27
CA GLU A 18 -7.55 -2.04 3.00
C GLU A 18 -6.98 -2.84 1.83
N CYS A 19 -5.69 -3.13 1.86
CA CYS A 19 -5.08 -3.98 0.84
C CYS A 19 -5.73 -5.36 0.82
N CYS A 20 -6.02 -5.93 1.98
CA CYS A 20 -6.64 -7.25 2.07
C CYS A 20 -8.07 -7.26 1.52
N ASP A 21 -8.75 -6.11 1.53
CA ASP A 21 -10.11 -6.02 0.97
C ASP A 21 -10.10 -5.99 -0.57
N VAL A 22 -9.00 -5.60 -1.18
CA VAL A 22 -8.90 -5.42 -2.64
C VAL A 22 -8.03 -6.49 -3.28
N ILE A 23 -6.97 -6.90 -2.59
CA ILE A 23 -5.96 -7.83 -3.11
C ILE A 23 -5.99 -9.10 -2.27
N GLU A 24 -5.79 -10.25 -2.90
CA GLU A 24 -5.71 -11.50 -2.16
C GLU A 24 -4.64 -11.41 -1.07
N HIS A 25 -4.97 -11.98 0.08
CA HIS A 25 -4.13 -11.90 1.27
C HIS A 25 -2.68 -12.31 1.00
N ASP A 26 -2.51 -13.37 0.21
CA ASP A 26 -1.18 -13.90 -0.10
C ASP A 26 -0.34 -12.96 -0.96
N LEU A 27 -1.00 -12.01 -1.65
CA LEU A 27 -0.32 -11.10 -2.57
C LEU A 27 -0.05 -9.72 -1.96
N VAL A 28 -0.55 -9.45 -0.76
CA VAL A 28 -0.40 -8.13 -0.14
C VAL A 28 1.07 -7.81 0.11
N GLU A 29 1.83 -8.75 0.65
CA GLU A 29 3.25 -8.54 0.90
C GLU A 29 3.99 -8.23 -0.40
N LYS A 30 3.71 -9.01 -1.45
CA LYS A 30 4.33 -8.81 -2.74
C LYS A 30 3.97 -7.44 -3.32
N PHE A 31 2.71 -7.04 -3.18
CA PHE A 31 2.26 -5.72 -3.64
C PHE A 31 3.04 -4.60 -2.93
N LEU A 32 3.14 -4.69 -1.61
CA LEU A 32 3.78 -3.64 -0.82
C LEU A 32 5.28 -3.54 -1.06
N THR A 33 5.93 -4.62 -1.47
CA THR A 33 7.38 -4.66 -1.66
C THR A 33 7.82 -4.64 -3.12
N SER A 34 6.88 -4.54 -4.06
CA SER A 34 7.20 -4.46 -5.49
C SER A 34 7.11 -3.01 -5.96
N SER A 35 8.02 -2.61 -6.86
CA SER A 35 8.00 -1.26 -7.41
C SER A 35 6.87 -1.11 -8.44
N HIS A 36 6.29 0.09 -8.50
CA HIS A 36 5.20 0.40 -9.43
C HIS A 36 5.43 1.76 -10.08
N SER A 37 5.13 1.85 -11.37
CA SER A 37 5.27 3.12 -12.08
C SER A 37 4.36 4.21 -11.50
N PHE A 38 3.24 3.82 -10.89
CA PHE A 38 2.34 4.74 -10.22
C PHE A 38 3.05 5.53 -9.10
N PHE A 39 4.07 4.93 -8.50
CA PHE A 39 4.86 5.55 -7.41
C PHE A 39 6.27 5.93 -7.88
N ASN A 40 6.42 6.29 -9.14
CA ASN A 40 7.73 6.66 -9.72
C ASN A 40 8.75 5.51 -9.58
N ASN A 41 8.29 4.28 -9.77
CA ASN A 41 9.09 3.06 -9.66
C ASN A 41 9.57 2.75 -8.24
N GLU A 42 8.94 3.37 -7.24
CA GLU A 42 9.18 3.01 -5.84
C GLU A 42 8.13 1.99 -5.39
N THR A 43 8.37 1.37 -4.23
CA THR A 43 7.40 0.45 -3.66
C THR A 43 6.34 1.21 -2.89
N PRO A 44 5.13 0.63 -2.73
CA PRO A 44 4.12 1.24 -1.86
C PRO A 44 4.62 1.45 -0.43
N LEU A 45 5.48 0.56 0.06
CA LEU A 45 6.03 0.70 1.40
C LEU A 45 6.91 1.94 1.51
N GLU A 46 7.73 2.19 0.48
CA GLU A 46 8.55 3.41 0.43
C GLU A 46 7.67 4.66 0.34
N GLU A 47 6.63 4.59 -0.48
CA GLU A 47 5.68 5.70 -0.61
C GLU A 47 5.02 6.00 0.74
N PHE A 48 4.60 4.95 1.46
CA PHE A 48 3.99 5.12 2.77
C PHE A 48 4.92 5.81 3.76
N ASN A 49 6.18 5.40 3.78
CA ASN A 49 7.16 5.97 4.70
C ASN A 49 7.48 7.44 4.39
N GLN A 50 7.36 7.85 3.13
CA GLN A 50 7.66 9.21 2.72
C GLN A 50 6.45 10.13 2.81
N PHE A 51 5.28 9.67 2.39
CA PHE A 51 4.12 10.52 2.17
C PHE A 51 2.83 10.02 2.82
N GLY A 52 2.86 8.85 3.46
CA GLY A 52 1.66 8.28 4.06
C GLY A 52 0.88 7.43 3.06
N ALA A 53 -0.37 7.12 3.38
CA ALA A 53 -1.15 6.11 2.67
C ALA A 53 -2.06 6.65 1.57
N THR A 54 -2.20 7.96 1.44
CA THR A 54 -3.20 8.58 0.56
C THR A 54 -3.11 8.08 -0.88
N LYS A 55 -1.91 8.10 -1.45
CA LYS A 55 -1.71 7.71 -2.85
C LYS A 55 -1.92 6.22 -3.05
N ILE A 56 -1.53 5.43 -2.05
CA ILE A 56 -1.70 3.98 -2.09
C ILE A 56 -3.18 3.63 -2.06
N LEU A 57 -3.95 4.26 -1.17
CA LEU A 57 -5.39 4.04 -1.08
C LEU A 57 -6.09 4.43 -2.38
N ARG A 58 -5.61 5.49 -3.04
CA ARG A 58 -6.14 5.90 -4.32
C ARG A 58 -5.91 4.84 -5.39
N LEU A 59 -4.73 4.24 -5.41
CA LEU A 59 -4.44 3.15 -6.34
C LEU A 59 -5.34 1.94 -6.07
N LEU A 60 -5.51 1.58 -4.80
CA LEU A 60 -6.39 0.47 -4.43
C LEU A 60 -7.84 0.74 -4.86
N TYR A 61 -8.28 1.97 -4.75
CA TYR A 61 -9.61 2.36 -5.20
C TYR A 61 -9.79 2.14 -6.69
N PHE A 62 -8.79 2.50 -7.49
CA PHE A 62 -8.83 2.26 -8.93
C PHE A 62 -8.87 0.77 -9.26
N ILE A 63 -8.09 -0.04 -8.57
CA ILE A 63 -8.09 -1.49 -8.78
C ILE A 63 -9.47 -2.07 -8.46
N ASP A 64 -10.07 -1.65 -7.37
CA ASP A 64 -11.37 -2.12 -6.93
C ASP A 64 -12.46 -1.78 -7.95
N ILE A 65 -12.43 -0.55 -8.48
CA ILE A 65 -13.40 -0.14 -9.51
C ILE A 65 -13.26 -0.98 -10.77
N GLN A 66 -12.03 -1.26 -11.20
CA GLN A 66 -11.80 -2.00 -12.43
C GLN A 66 -12.25 -3.45 -12.34
N GLU A 67 -12.23 -4.03 -11.15
CA GLU A 67 -12.68 -5.39 -10.93
C GLU A 67 -14.18 -5.52 -10.71
N ALA A 68 -14.86 -4.43 -10.47
CA ALA A 68 -16.29 -4.43 -10.17
C ALA A 68 -17.17 -4.57 -11.48
#